data_191e6131138dc38061fcb92f7289b5f5
#
_entry.id   191e6131138dc38061fcb92f7289b5f5
#
_cell.length_a   1.000
_cell.length_b   1.000
_cell.length_c   1.000
_cell.angle_alpha   90.00
_cell.angle_beta   90.00
_cell.angle_gamma   90.00
#
_symmetry.space_group_name_H-M   'P 1'
#
loop_
_entity.id
_entity.type
_entity.pdbx_description
1 polymer ?
#
loop_
_entity_poly.entity_id
_entity_poly.type
_entity_poly.pdbx_seq_one_letter_code
_entity_poly.pdbx_strand_id
1 'polypeptide(L)'
;GIRKKTATVGIGYNLYDNSGNLDEYKVGFVVKSIDGRDNSVEFLNGIKIFAGDIIGKVSEEQLRRIQIRETILSHIERERQLFYKGIKVLSLFFIDEVAKYKQYDENGHPYNGVYADMFEEEYNDILCSMQREIGDEDYIRYLDAITAHDTHAGYFSVDKKGRVTDSKLSNKKEGTSDDTDAYDLIMKNKELLLDRDPKRSPVRFIFSHSALREGWDNPNVFQICTLKQSSSEIRKRQEVGRGMRLCVNEDGDRMDENALGADVHNINVLTVIASESYDKFTKGLQAEIAEAVGNRPCQVTEILFENARVHDKDGNEETIDASMARKLIHYMIKMDYIDENDALTDKFYEDKANGEVSFGTEMDQYKP
;
A
#
# COMPACT_ATOMS: atom_id res chain seq x y z
N GLY A 1 27.02 -17.23 -7.46
CA GLY A 1 26.06 -16.51 -6.59
C GLY A 1 25.06 -17.49 -6.00
N ILE A 2 24.61 -17.22 -4.78
CA ILE A 2 23.57 -17.98 -4.11
C ILE A 2 22.23 -17.67 -4.82
N ARG A 3 21.58 -18.71 -5.35
CA ARG A 3 20.26 -18.55 -5.97
C ARG A 3 19.16 -19.02 -5.02
N LYS A 4 18.08 -18.26 -4.89
CA LYS A 4 16.87 -18.68 -4.18
C LYS A 4 16.29 -19.90 -4.92
N LYS A 5 16.00 -20.97 -4.19
CA LYS A 5 15.29 -22.15 -4.71
C LYS A 5 14.14 -22.45 -3.78
N THR A 6 12.94 -22.41 -4.29
CA THR A 6 11.77 -22.89 -3.56
C THR A 6 11.73 -24.42 -3.68
N ALA A 7 11.56 -25.10 -2.57
CA ALA A 7 11.46 -26.55 -2.54
C ALA A 7 10.34 -26.99 -1.60
N THR A 8 9.57 -27.99 -2.00
CA THR A 8 8.66 -28.68 -1.09
C THR A 8 9.51 -29.63 -0.25
N VAL A 9 9.47 -29.44 1.07
CA VAL A 9 10.27 -30.24 2.01
C VAL A 9 9.39 -31.25 2.74
N GLY A 10 9.93 -32.43 2.99
CA GLY A 10 9.31 -33.47 3.81
C GLY A 10 10.25 -33.89 4.95
N ILE A 11 9.78 -34.80 5.81
CA ILE A 11 10.60 -35.37 6.87
C ILE A 11 11.81 -36.09 6.23
N GLY A 12 13.00 -35.85 6.77
CA GLY A 12 14.26 -36.37 6.22
C GLY A 12 14.90 -35.49 5.13
N TYR A 13 14.29 -34.40 4.73
CA TYR A 13 14.88 -33.46 3.77
C TYR A 13 16.12 -32.79 4.38
N ASN A 14 17.28 -32.96 3.73
CA ASN A 14 18.55 -32.38 4.15
C ASN A 14 18.78 -31.04 3.42
N LEU A 15 18.80 -29.95 4.17
CA LEU A 15 19.04 -28.62 3.61
C LEU A 15 20.45 -28.47 3.03
N TYR A 16 21.46 -29.05 3.65
CA TYR A 16 22.84 -28.98 3.17
C TYR A 16 22.98 -29.56 1.75
N ASP A 17 22.52 -30.78 1.56
CA ASP A 17 22.63 -31.46 0.26
C ASP A 17 21.84 -30.77 -0.86
N ASN A 18 20.73 -30.13 -0.51
CA ASN A 18 19.82 -29.48 -1.46
C ASN A 18 20.05 -27.98 -1.68
N SER A 19 20.90 -27.35 -0.87
CA SER A 19 21.27 -25.93 -0.97
C SER A 19 22.52 -25.67 -1.83
N GLY A 20 23.13 -26.71 -2.37
CA GLY A 20 24.44 -26.62 -3.01
C GLY A 20 25.60 -26.61 -1.99
N ASN A 21 25.43 -27.33 -0.90
CA ASN A 21 26.40 -27.55 0.17
C ASN A 21 26.79 -26.25 0.92
N LEU A 22 25.80 -25.42 1.24
CA LEU A 22 26.01 -24.24 2.06
C LEU A 22 26.46 -24.65 3.48
N ASP A 23 27.64 -24.21 3.90
CA ASP A 23 28.24 -24.57 5.20
C ASP A 23 27.34 -24.28 6.40
N GLU A 24 26.45 -23.28 6.27
CA GLU A 24 25.47 -22.89 7.29
C GLU A 24 24.48 -24.03 7.61
N TYR A 25 24.19 -24.90 6.66
CA TYR A 25 23.28 -26.04 6.83
C TYR A 25 23.99 -27.37 7.07
N LYS A 26 25.32 -27.38 7.26
CA LYS A 26 26.13 -28.58 7.38
C LYS A 26 25.80 -29.42 8.61
N VAL A 27 25.40 -28.78 9.72
CA VAL A 27 25.21 -29.49 10.99
C VAL A 27 23.73 -29.63 11.31
N GLY A 28 23.19 -30.84 11.01
CA GLY A 28 21.90 -31.30 11.51
C GLY A 28 20.67 -30.60 10.96
N PHE A 29 20.77 -29.82 9.86
CA PHE A 29 19.63 -29.26 9.18
C PHE A 29 18.90 -30.28 8.29
N VAL A 30 18.50 -31.38 8.91
CA VAL A 30 17.62 -32.37 8.32
C VAL A 30 16.25 -32.25 8.98
N VAL A 31 15.20 -32.18 8.20
CA VAL A 31 13.83 -32.02 8.70
C VAL A 31 13.46 -33.27 9.54
N LYS A 32 13.23 -33.04 10.84
CA LYS A 32 12.86 -34.08 11.81
C LYS A 32 11.34 -34.25 11.88
N SER A 33 10.61 -33.13 11.96
CA SER A 33 9.15 -33.12 12.04
C SER A 33 8.55 -31.86 11.45
N ILE A 34 7.32 -31.97 10.95
CA ILE A 34 6.51 -30.89 10.44
C ILE A 34 5.18 -30.91 11.18
N ASP A 35 4.81 -29.84 11.88
CA ASP A 35 3.53 -29.71 12.57
C ASP A 35 2.66 -28.61 11.91
N GLY A 36 1.60 -29.06 11.24
CA GLY A 36 0.67 -28.16 10.55
C GLY A 36 -0.28 -27.43 11.50
N ARG A 37 -0.33 -27.76 12.81
CA ARG A 37 -1.20 -27.09 13.80
C ARG A 37 -0.62 -25.75 14.24
N ASP A 38 0.71 -25.71 14.39
CA ASP A 38 1.44 -24.49 14.77
C ASP A 38 2.29 -23.93 13.61
N ASN A 39 2.15 -24.52 12.42
CA ASN A 39 2.91 -24.14 11.22
C ASN A 39 4.42 -24.15 11.45
N SER A 40 4.95 -25.20 12.05
CA SER A 40 6.37 -25.31 12.39
C SER A 40 7.06 -26.48 11.73
N VAL A 41 8.39 -26.33 11.57
CA VAL A 41 9.33 -27.37 11.13
C VAL A 41 10.44 -27.48 12.17
N GLU A 42 10.72 -28.70 12.66
CA GLU A 42 11.82 -28.98 13.57
C GLU A 42 12.92 -29.76 12.84
N PHE A 43 14.17 -29.38 13.05
CA PHE A 43 15.35 -30.04 12.50
C PHE A 43 16.02 -30.96 13.51
N LEU A 44 16.85 -31.91 13.04
CA LEU A 44 17.59 -32.82 13.90
C LEU A 44 18.57 -32.12 14.87
N ASN A 45 19.04 -30.92 14.53
CA ASN A 45 19.88 -30.11 15.40
C ASN A 45 19.09 -29.42 16.53
N GLY A 46 17.80 -29.68 16.66
CA GLY A 46 16.93 -29.11 17.71
C GLY A 46 16.38 -27.71 17.39
N ILE A 47 16.75 -27.13 16.25
CA ILE A 47 16.16 -25.86 15.81
C ILE A 47 14.73 -26.12 15.34
N LYS A 48 13.79 -25.32 15.88
CA LYS A 48 12.40 -25.29 15.44
C LYS A 48 12.11 -23.91 14.85
N ILE A 49 11.51 -23.89 13.65
CA ILE A 49 11.10 -22.67 12.94
C ILE A 49 9.61 -22.68 12.69
N PHE A 50 9.01 -21.51 12.67
CA PHE A 50 7.61 -21.30 12.34
C PHE A 50 7.47 -20.69 10.96
N ALA A 51 6.28 -20.70 10.41
CA ALA A 51 6.01 -20.05 9.13
C ALA A 51 6.40 -18.56 9.20
N GLY A 52 7.28 -18.13 8.30
CA GLY A 52 7.84 -16.77 8.27
C GLY A 52 9.21 -16.61 8.95
N ASP A 53 9.67 -17.60 9.73
CA ASP A 53 10.99 -17.57 10.33
C ASP A 53 12.10 -17.78 9.31
N ILE A 54 13.26 -17.18 9.55
CA ILE A 54 14.47 -17.34 8.74
C ILE A 54 15.59 -17.89 9.61
N ILE A 55 16.25 -18.97 9.16
CA ILE A 55 17.41 -19.54 9.83
C ILE A 55 18.68 -19.13 9.10
N GLY A 56 19.71 -18.80 9.85
CA GLY A 56 21.05 -18.50 9.35
C GLY A 56 21.40 -17.04 9.56
N LYS A 57 22.65 -16.69 9.35
CA LYS A 57 23.11 -15.32 9.22
C LYS A 57 22.70 -14.82 7.84
N VAL A 58 21.40 -14.53 7.64
CA VAL A 58 20.98 -13.82 6.44
C VAL A 58 21.63 -12.44 6.53
N SER A 59 22.50 -12.13 5.59
CA SER A 59 23.03 -10.76 5.51
C SER A 59 21.85 -9.81 5.30
N GLU A 60 21.92 -8.61 5.83
CA GLU A 60 20.89 -7.60 5.61
C GLU A 60 20.60 -7.42 4.11
N GLU A 61 21.62 -7.53 3.28
CA GLU A 61 21.53 -7.49 1.83
C GLU A 61 20.64 -8.61 1.25
N GLN A 62 20.80 -9.84 1.73
CA GLN A 62 19.96 -10.97 1.30
C GLN A 62 18.50 -10.77 1.72
N LEU A 63 18.26 -10.24 2.92
CA LEU A 63 16.92 -9.92 3.38
C LEU A 63 16.26 -8.86 2.49
N ARG A 64 17.01 -7.78 2.15
CA ARG A 64 16.52 -6.75 1.24
C ARG A 64 16.23 -7.29 -0.15
N ARG A 65 17.07 -8.15 -0.67
CA ARG A 65 16.85 -8.84 -1.95
C ARG A 65 15.56 -9.68 -1.94
N ILE A 66 15.32 -10.42 -0.87
CA ILE A 66 14.08 -11.19 -0.69
C ILE A 66 12.86 -10.26 -0.66
N GLN A 67 12.91 -9.17 0.11
CA GLN A 67 11.82 -8.20 0.18
C GLN A 67 11.52 -7.57 -1.19
N ILE A 68 12.55 -7.20 -1.95
CA ILE A 68 12.42 -6.67 -3.32
C ILE A 68 11.75 -7.71 -4.22
N ARG A 69 12.24 -8.96 -4.21
CA ARG A 69 11.68 -10.06 -5.02
C ARG A 69 10.21 -10.32 -4.71
N GLU A 70 9.84 -10.44 -3.44
CA GLU A 70 8.45 -10.70 -3.03
C GLU A 70 7.54 -9.53 -3.40
N THR A 71 8.05 -8.30 -3.37
CA THR A 71 7.29 -7.13 -3.81
C THR A 71 7.02 -7.16 -5.31
N ILE A 72 8.02 -7.54 -6.12
CA ILE A 72 7.86 -7.67 -7.57
C ILE A 72 6.86 -8.78 -7.90
N LEU A 73 6.96 -9.94 -7.25
CA LEU A 73 6.03 -11.06 -7.44
C LEU A 73 4.59 -10.66 -7.09
N SER A 74 4.40 -10.06 -5.92
CA SER A 74 3.07 -9.56 -5.49
C SER A 74 2.52 -8.49 -6.42
N HIS A 75 3.38 -7.62 -6.95
CA HIS A 75 2.99 -6.60 -7.91
C HIS A 75 2.50 -7.22 -9.22
N ILE A 76 3.30 -8.11 -9.82
CA ILE A 76 2.96 -8.75 -11.11
C ILE A 76 1.66 -9.54 -11.00
N GLU A 77 1.48 -10.28 -9.90
CA GLU A 77 0.24 -11.02 -9.65
C GLU A 77 -0.97 -10.07 -9.54
N ARG A 78 -0.84 -8.99 -8.79
CA ARG A 78 -1.90 -7.99 -8.65
C ARG A 78 -2.16 -7.25 -9.96
N GLU A 79 -1.13 -6.84 -10.67
CA GLU A 79 -1.23 -6.16 -11.95
C GLU A 79 -1.95 -7.01 -12.99
N ARG A 80 -1.62 -8.31 -13.08
CA ARG A 80 -2.29 -9.27 -13.95
C ARG A 80 -3.79 -9.35 -13.69
N GLN A 81 -4.20 -9.40 -12.40
CA GLN A 81 -5.61 -9.44 -11.99
C GLN A 81 -6.38 -8.18 -12.37
N LEU A 82 -5.72 -7.01 -12.31
CA LEU A 82 -6.33 -5.69 -12.49
C LEU A 82 -6.15 -5.12 -13.89
N PHE A 83 -5.26 -5.71 -14.70
CA PHE A 83 -4.94 -5.22 -16.04
C PHE A 83 -6.18 -5.08 -16.93
N TYR A 84 -7.00 -6.12 -17.01
CA TYR A 84 -8.21 -6.13 -17.83
C TYR A 84 -9.38 -5.33 -17.22
N LYS A 85 -9.21 -4.83 -15.99
CA LYS A 85 -10.15 -3.90 -15.34
C LYS A 85 -9.79 -2.42 -15.57
N GLY A 86 -8.76 -2.15 -16.38
CA GLY A 86 -8.31 -0.79 -16.65
C GLY A 86 -7.58 -0.11 -15.47
N ILE A 87 -7.08 -0.89 -14.49
CA ILE A 87 -6.48 -0.35 -13.28
C ILE A 87 -4.97 -0.54 -13.35
N LYS A 88 -4.21 0.57 -13.29
CA LYS A 88 -2.75 0.54 -13.16
C LYS A 88 -2.35 0.26 -11.72
N VAL A 89 -1.37 -0.62 -11.54
CA VAL A 89 -0.84 -0.98 -10.22
C VAL A 89 0.48 -0.23 -9.97
N LEU A 90 0.64 0.32 -8.77
CA LEU A 90 1.88 0.95 -8.30
C LEU A 90 2.35 0.28 -7.01
N SER A 91 3.66 0.15 -6.88
CA SER A 91 4.34 -0.33 -5.67
C SER A 91 5.32 0.72 -5.13
N LEU A 92 5.32 0.94 -3.81
CA LEU A 92 6.22 1.85 -3.13
C LEU A 92 7.31 1.09 -2.38
N PHE A 93 8.56 1.53 -2.55
CA PHE A 93 9.70 1.10 -1.75
C PHE A 93 10.17 2.26 -0.86
N PHE A 94 10.12 2.07 0.44
CA PHE A 94 10.72 3.01 1.39
C PHE A 94 12.12 2.55 1.76
N ILE A 95 13.13 3.36 1.43
CA ILE A 95 14.54 3.05 1.64
C ILE A 95 15.16 3.91 2.75
N ASP A 96 16.29 3.47 3.27
CA ASP A 96 17.04 4.13 4.34
C ASP A 96 18.01 5.21 3.83
N GLU A 97 18.63 5.00 2.68
CA GLU A 97 19.61 5.90 2.09
C GLU A 97 19.43 6.01 0.57
N VAL A 98 19.41 7.24 0.05
CA VAL A 98 19.26 7.48 -1.39
C VAL A 98 20.44 6.90 -2.18
N ALA A 99 21.63 6.88 -1.60
CA ALA A 99 22.83 6.29 -2.22
C ALA A 99 22.69 4.78 -2.51
N LYS A 100 21.79 4.07 -1.81
CA LYS A 100 21.50 2.66 -2.09
C LYS A 100 20.64 2.47 -3.35
N TYR A 101 19.98 3.53 -3.81
CA TYR A 101 19.19 3.51 -5.04
C TYR A 101 19.93 4.18 -6.20
N LYS A 102 20.54 5.35 -5.98
CA LYS A 102 21.24 6.12 -7.01
C LYS A 102 22.51 6.78 -6.48
N GLN A 103 23.59 6.63 -7.23
CA GLN A 103 24.90 7.18 -6.91
C GLN A 103 25.40 8.07 -8.08
N TYR A 104 26.49 8.79 -7.84
CA TYR A 104 27.13 9.65 -8.85
C TYR A 104 28.63 9.42 -8.83
N ASP A 105 29.25 9.32 -10.00
CA ASP A 105 30.68 9.22 -10.16
C ASP A 105 31.38 10.59 -9.90
N GLU A 106 32.70 10.63 -10.00
CA GLU A 106 33.51 11.83 -9.82
C GLU A 106 33.16 12.94 -10.81
N ASN A 107 32.66 12.59 -11.98
CA ASN A 107 32.24 13.50 -13.03
C ASN A 107 30.74 13.93 -12.89
N GLY A 108 30.04 13.36 -11.93
CA GLY A 108 28.63 13.65 -11.68
C GLY A 108 27.65 12.84 -12.54
N HIS A 109 28.07 11.78 -13.25
CA HIS A 109 27.19 10.90 -13.97
C HIS A 109 26.47 9.95 -13.01
N PRO A 110 25.14 9.80 -13.14
CA PRO A 110 24.38 8.91 -12.28
C PRO A 110 24.60 7.45 -12.65
N TYR A 111 24.63 6.58 -11.63
CA TYR A 111 24.59 5.12 -11.79
C TYR A 111 23.75 4.49 -10.67
N ASN A 112 23.35 3.25 -10.86
CA ASN A 112 22.53 2.54 -9.90
C ASN A 112 23.25 2.33 -8.58
N GLY A 113 22.51 2.43 -7.48
CA GLY A 113 22.90 1.89 -6.19
C GLY A 113 22.44 0.45 -6.03
N VAL A 114 22.86 -0.20 -4.96
CA VAL A 114 22.66 -1.63 -4.70
C VAL A 114 21.19 -2.07 -4.76
N TYR A 115 20.24 -1.23 -4.36
CA TYR A 115 18.80 -1.58 -4.40
C TYR A 115 18.23 -1.52 -5.83
N ALA A 116 18.70 -0.58 -6.65
CA ALA A 116 18.29 -0.51 -8.05
C ALA A 116 18.84 -1.71 -8.84
N ASP A 117 20.12 -2.07 -8.61
CA ASP A 117 20.70 -3.26 -9.24
C ASP A 117 19.98 -4.54 -8.82
N MET A 118 19.73 -4.73 -7.52
CA MET A 118 18.95 -5.87 -7.02
C MET A 118 17.56 -5.94 -7.65
N PHE A 119 16.90 -4.78 -7.76
CA PHE A 119 15.56 -4.72 -8.35
C PHE A 119 15.58 -5.15 -9.81
N GLU A 120 16.49 -4.60 -10.62
CA GLU A 120 16.59 -4.93 -12.04
C GLU A 120 16.96 -6.40 -12.28
N GLU A 121 17.86 -6.96 -11.46
CA GLU A 121 18.22 -8.38 -11.50
C GLU A 121 17.02 -9.28 -11.17
N GLU A 122 16.34 -9.02 -10.03
CA GLU A 122 15.19 -9.83 -9.61
C GLU A 122 13.99 -9.69 -10.55
N TYR A 123 13.74 -8.47 -11.09
CA TYR A 123 12.69 -8.25 -12.06
C TYR A 123 12.91 -9.06 -13.35
N ASN A 124 14.12 -9.01 -13.89
CA ASN A 124 14.48 -9.78 -15.08
C ASN A 124 14.40 -11.31 -14.82
N ASP A 125 14.86 -11.80 -13.66
CA ASP A 125 14.78 -13.22 -13.31
C ASP A 125 13.33 -13.69 -13.19
N ILE A 126 12.46 -12.88 -12.59
CA ILE A 126 11.02 -13.18 -12.46
C ILE A 126 10.37 -13.24 -13.86
N LEU A 127 10.58 -12.24 -14.70
CA LEU A 127 9.98 -12.23 -16.04
C LEU A 127 10.47 -13.40 -16.92
N CYS A 128 11.75 -13.76 -16.80
CA CYS A 128 12.30 -14.92 -17.51
C CYS A 128 11.73 -16.27 -17.03
N SER A 129 11.37 -16.37 -15.75
CA SER A 129 10.82 -17.58 -15.13
C SER A 129 9.30 -17.66 -15.16
N MET A 130 8.62 -16.56 -15.49
CA MET A 130 7.16 -16.47 -15.49
C MET A 130 6.54 -17.39 -16.56
N GLN A 131 5.56 -18.20 -16.15
CA GLN A 131 4.76 -18.97 -17.09
C GLN A 131 3.80 -18.03 -17.86
N ARG A 132 3.86 -18.09 -19.18
CA ARG A 132 2.97 -17.35 -20.07
C ARG A 132 1.72 -18.17 -20.29
N GLU A 133 0.59 -17.72 -19.78
CA GLU A 133 -0.69 -18.40 -19.91
C GLU A 133 -1.43 -17.94 -21.16
N ILE A 134 -2.21 -18.84 -21.75
CA ILE A 134 -3.10 -18.53 -22.86
C ILE A 134 -4.22 -17.61 -22.36
N GLY A 135 -4.45 -16.50 -23.02
CA GLY A 135 -5.46 -15.49 -22.64
C GLY A 135 -4.87 -14.21 -22.03
N ASP A 136 -3.56 -14.19 -21.77
CA ASP A 136 -2.86 -13.02 -21.20
C ASP A 136 -1.99 -12.27 -22.25
N GLU A 137 -2.25 -12.45 -23.53
CA GLU A 137 -1.39 -11.94 -24.59
C GLU A 137 -1.20 -10.42 -24.56
N ASP A 138 -2.24 -9.67 -24.18
CA ASP A 138 -2.17 -8.21 -24.08
C ASP A 138 -1.35 -7.78 -22.86
N TYR A 139 -1.50 -8.47 -21.75
CA TYR A 139 -0.71 -8.24 -20.54
C TYR A 139 0.76 -8.59 -20.75
N ILE A 140 1.03 -9.70 -21.43
CA ILE A 140 2.40 -10.12 -21.76
C ILE A 140 3.07 -9.08 -22.69
N ARG A 141 2.35 -8.58 -23.71
CA ARG A 141 2.84 -7.49 -24.56
C ARG A 141 3.13 -6.21 -23.80
N TYR A 142 2.29 -5.89 -22.83
CA TYR A 142 2.49 -4.75 -21.93
C TYR A 142 3.77 -4.92 -21.11
N LEU A 143 3.99 -6.09 -20.51
CA LEU A 143 5.21 -6.39 -19.75
C LEU A 143 6.46 -6.34 -20.63
N ASP A 144 6.43 -6.98 -21.81
CA ASP A 144 7.55 -7.04 -22.73
C ASP A 144 7.91 -5.66 -23.33
N ALA A 145 7.00 -4.68 -23.28
CA ALA A 145 7.22 -3.32 -23.76
C ALA A 145 8.02 -2.44 -22.79
N ILE A 146 8.24 -2.88 -21.55
CA ILE A 146 8.86 -2.08 -20.48
C ILE A 146 10.13 -2.80 -19.99
N THR A 147 11.28 -2.11 -20.05
CA THR A 147 12.53 -2.67 -19.52
C THR A 147 12.55 -2.64 -18.00
N ALA A 148 13.41 -3.48 -17.39
CA ALA A 148 13.60 -3.43 -15.93
C ALA A 148 14.01 -2.04 -15.45
N HIS A 149 14.85 -1.34 -16.23
CA HIS A 149 15.32 0.00 -15.91
C HIS A 149 14.21 1.05 -15.97
N ASP A 150 13.31 0.98 -16.96
CA ASP A 150 12.27 1.99 -17.15
C ASP A 150 11.08 1.80 -16.21
N THR A 151 10.93 0.59 -15.64
CA THR A 151 9.77 0.25 -14.81
C THR A 151 9.82 0.85 -13.40
N HIS A 152 10.97 1.36 -12.97
CA HIS A 152 11.12 1.96 -11.64
C HIS A 152 11.69 3.37 -11.69
N ALA A 153 11.31 4.18 -10.70
CA ALA A 153 11.83 5.55 -10.54
C ALA A 153 12.05 5.87 -9.06
N GLY A 154 13.01 6.76 -8.80
CA GLY A 154 13.29 7.27 -7.47
C GLY A 154 12.71 8.68 -7.29
N TYR A 155 11.92 8.88 -6.25
CA TYR A 155 11.40 10.17 -5.84
C TYR A 155 12.09 10.62 -4.56
N PHE A 156 13.08 11.50 -4.72
CA PHE A 156 13.95 11.98 -3.66
C PHE A 156 14.11 13.51 -3.72
N SER A 157 14.57 14.08 -2.63
CA SER A 157 15.01 15.47 -2.62
C SER A 157 16.19 15.67 -3.56
N VAL A 158 16.30 16.85 -4.18
CA VAL A 158 17.42 17.21 -5.07
C VAL A 158 18.27 18.30 -4.43
N ASP A 159 19.59 18.21 -4.59
CA ASP A 159 20.52 19.25 -4.17
C ASP A 159 20.57 20.41 -5.18
N LYS A 160 21.31 21.49 -4.85
CA LYS A 160 21.50 22.64 -5.74
C LYS A 160 22.16 22.33 -7.08
N LYS A 161 22.73 21.12 -7.21
CA LYS A 161 23.35 20.62 -8.46
C LYS A 161 22.43 19.67 -9.22
N GLY A 162 21.16 19.51 -8.78
CA GLY A 162 20.20 18.60 -9.40
C GLY A 162 20.43 17.13 -9.10
N ARG A 163 21.27 16.77 -8.09
CA ARG A 163 21.53 15.40 -7.69
C ARG A 163 20.57 14.99 -6.58
N VAL A 164 20.03 13.77 -6.67
CA VAL A 164 19.17 13.21 -5.60
C VAL A 164 19.98 13.02 -4.31
N THR A 165 19.35 13.31 -3.19
CA THR A 165 19.96 13.29 -1.86
C THR A 165 18.97 12.89 -0.78
N ASP A 166 19.49 12.50 0.38
CA ASP A 166 18.66 12.23 1.55
C ASP A 166 17.96 13.52 2.02
N SER A 167 16.68 13.40 2.37
CA SER A 167 15.94 14.51 2.96
C SER A 167 16.56 14.85 4.32
N LYS A 168 17.12 16.05 4.48
CA LYS A 168 17.60 16.52 5.76
C LYS A 168 16.41 16.90 6.63
N LEU A 169 16.25 16.22 7.76
CA LEU A 169 15.38 16.68 8.84
C LEU A 169 15.98 17.97 9.41
N SER A 170 15.68 19.13 8.82
CA SER A 170 16.10 20.40 9.40
C SER A 170 15.11 20.76 10.51
N ASN A 171 15.64 20.88 11.74
CA ASN A 171 14.95 21.46 12.88
C ASN A 171 14.76 23.00 12.73
N LYS A 172 14.76 23.53 11.53
CA LYS A 172 14.51 24.94 11.26
C LYS A 172 13.07 25.13 10.83
N LYS A 173 12.33 25.85 11.65
CA LYS A 173 11.11 26.56 11.26
C LYS A 173 11.46 27.40 10.04
N GLU A 174 10.66 27.26 8.99
CA GLU A 174 10.70 27.92 7.69
C GLU A 174 11.18 26.99 6.56
N GLY A 175 10.19 26.54 5.82
CA GLY A 175 10.36 25.75 4.62
C GLY A 175 10.85 26.61 3.46
N THR A 176 12.10 26.42 3.09
CA THR A 176 12.64 26.78 1.79
C THR A 176 13.54 25.63 1.36
N SER A 177 13.04 24.74 0.57
CA SER A 177 13.11 24.66 -0.87
C SER A 177 14.17 23.74 -1.51
N ASP A 178 14.83 22.79 -0.83
CA ASP A 178 15.57 21.74 -1.56
C ASP A 178 14.64 20.57 -1.98
N ASP A 179 13.43 20.57 -1.46
CA ASP A 179 12.39 19.55 -1.71
C ASP A 179 11.31 20.00 -2.71
N THR A 180 11.33 21.25 -3.17
CA THR A 180 10.28 21.81 -4.03
C THR A 180 10.27 21.16 -5.40
N ASP A 181 11.44 20.81 -5.95
CA ASP A 181 11.54 20.24 -7.29
C ASP A 181 11.08 18.78 -7.32
N ALA A 182 11.41 17.99 -6.28
CA ALA A 182 10.90 16.62 -6.15
C ALA A 182 9.38 16.62 -5.90
N TYR A 183 8.89 17.55 -5.09
CA TYR A 183 7.46 17.75 -4.85
C TYR A 183 6.71 18.13 -6.13
N ASP A 184 7.24 19.09 -6.89
CA ASP A 184 6.67 19.54 -8.15
C ASP A 184 6.60 18.40 -9.20
N LEU A 185 7.65 17.57 -9.28
CA LEU A 185 7.69 16.43 -10.19
C LEU A 185 6.62 15.39 -9.83
N ILE A 186 6.50 15.06 -8.55
CA ILE A 186 5.50 14.12 -8.04
C ILE A 186 4.08 14.66 -8.25
N MET A 187 3.84 15.94 -7.95
CA MET A 187 2.51 16.53 -8.06
C MET A 187 2.10 16.79 -9.51
N LYS A 188 3.02 17.23 -10.37
CA LYS A 188 2.76 17.47 -11.79
C LYS A 188 2.53 16.19 -12.59
N ASN A 189 3.16 15.08 -12.17
CA ASN A 189 3.07 13.78 -12.86
C ASN A 189 2.13 12.79 -12.18
N LYS A 190 1.31 13.23 -11.23
CA LYS A 190 0.37 12.36 -10.49
C LYS A 190 -0.58 11.61 -11.43
N GLU A 191 -1.19 12.31 -12.36
CA GLU A 191 -2.08 11.74 -13.36
C GLU A 191 -1.33 10.85 -14.36
N LEU A 192 -0.12 11.26 -14.75
CA LEU A 192 0.72 10.45 -15.64
C LEU A 192 1.06 9.09 -15.02
N LEU A 193 1.25 9.01 -13.70
CA LEU A 193 1.49 7.73 -13.02
C LEU A 193 0.30 6.76 -13.11
N LEU A 194 -0.90 7.24 -13.43
CA LEU A 194 -2.09 6.41 -13.64
C LEU A 194 -2.27 5.99 -15.10
N ASP A 195 -1.52 6.60 -16.02
CA ASP A 195 -1.57 6.25 -17.43
C ASP A 195 -1.00 4.83 -17.66
N ARG A 196 -1.71 4.02 -18.42
CA ARG A 196 -1.37 2.62 -18.70
C ARG A 196 -0.57 2.42 -19.97
N ASP A 197 -0.38 3.46 -20.78
CA ASP A 197 0.48 3.37 -21.97
C ASP A 197 1.96 3.19 -21.54
N PRO A 198 2.59 2.03 -21.85
CA PRO A 198 3.96 1.77 -21.44
C PRO A 198 4.99 2.74 -22.03
N LYS A 199 4.66 3.39 -23.14
CA LYS A 199 5.53 4.40 -23.77
C LYS A 199 5.45 5.76 -23.09
N ARG A 200 4.30 6.09 -22.49
CA ARG A 200 4.07 7.37 -21.81
C ARG A 200 4.37 7.29 -20.32
N SER A 201 4.06 6.17 -19.70
CA SER A 201 4.19 5.96 -18.27
C SER A 201 4.65 4.53 -17.93
N PRO A 202 5.92 4.19 -18.18
CA PRO A 202 6.47 2.86 -17.89
C PRO A 202 6.61 2.59 -16.39
N VAL A 203 6.67 3.65 -15.55
CA VAL A 203 6.94 3.53 -14.12
C VAL A 203 5.79 2.84 -13.40
N ARG A 204 6.12 1.78 -12.66
CA ARG A 204 5.22 0.98 -11.81
C ARG A 204 5.74 0.84 -10.39
N PHE A 205 7.04 0.98 -10.20
CA PHE A 205 7.71 0.87 -8.89
C PHE A 205 8.39 2.19 -8.53
N ILE A 206 8.13 2.65 -7.31
CA ILE A 206 8.57 3.96 -6.86
C ILE A 206 9.44 3.79 -5.61
N PHE A 207 10.68 4.26 -5.66
CA PHE A 207 11.58 4.28 -4.51
C PHE A 207 11.55 5.66 -3.85
N SER A 208 11.45 5.70 -2.51
CA SER A 208 11.45 6.94 -1.74
C SER A 208 12.22 6.78 -0.42
N HIS A 209 13.01 7.79 -0.04
CA HIS A 209 13.80 7.78 1.20
C HIS A 209 12.97 8.14 2.44
N SER A 210 12.18 9.19 2.36
CA SER A 210 11.27 9.59 3.43
C SER A 210 9.84 9.29 3.06
N ALA A 211 8.95 9.25 4.03
CA ALA A 211 7.54 9.30 3.72
C ALA A 211 7.34 10.45 2.74
N LEU A 212 6.87 10.12 1.54
CA LEU A 212 6.49 11.12 0.55
C LEU A 212 5.74 12.22 1.28
N ARG A 213 6.10 13.50 1.09
CA ARG A 213 5.61 14.62 1.91
C ARG A 213 4.09 14.62 2.01
N GLU A 214 3.58 15.26 3.05
CA GLU A 214 2.15 15.56 3.18
C GLU A 214 1.63 16.13 1.86
N GLY A 215 0.54 15.54 1.34
CA GLY A 215 -0.06 15.94 0.06
C GLY A 215 0.21 15.02 -1.13
N TRP A 216 1.22 14.12 -1.12
CA TRP A 216 1.30 13.09 -2.14
C TRP A 216 0.32 11.97 -1.83
N ASP A 217 -0.58 11.75 -2.74
CA ASP A 217 -1.54 10.67 -2.71
C ASP A 217 -1.72 10.11 -4.12
N ASN A 218 -1.51 8.82 -4.28
CA ASN A 218 -1.90 8.11 -5.49
C ASN A 218 -2.81 6.97 -5.08
N PRO A 219 -4.03 6.89 -5.62
CA PRO A 219 -5.01 5.89 -5.20
C PRO A 219 -4.62 4.46 -5.60
N ASN A 220 -3.73 4.31 -6.59
CA ASN A 220 -3.39 3.00 -7.16
C ASN A 220 -2.13 2.37 -6.55
N VAL A 221 -1.82 2.70 -5.29
CA VAL A 221 -0.76 2.04 -4.54
C VAL A 221 -1.31 0.77 -3.92
N PHE A 222 -0.86 -0.39 -4.40
CA PHE A 222 -1.30 -1.71 -3.94
C PHE A 222 -0.26 -2.47 -3.12
N GLN A 223 1.03 -2.13 -3.27
CA GLN A 223 2.10 -2.73 -2.49
C GLN A 223 2.97 -1.65 -1.86
N ILE A 224 3.36 -1.91 -0.61
CA ILE A 224 4.33 -1.10 0.12
C ILE A 224 5.42 -2.03 0.65
N CYS A 225 6.66 -1.77 0.24
CA CYS A 225 7.84 -2.46 0.75
C CYS A 225 8.69 -1.53 1.59
N THR A 226 9.05 -1.95 2.79
CA THR A 226 9.92 -1.17 3.67
C THR A 226 11.30 -1.82 3.78
N LEU A 227 12.28 -1.25 3.06
CA LEU A 227 13.67 -1.69 3.06
C LEU A 227 14.51 -1.04 4.18
N LYS A 228 13.88 -0.25 5.04
CA LYS A 228 14.49 0.43 6.19
C LYS A 228 13.93 -0.12 7.49
N GLN A 229 14.70 -0.02 8.55
CA GLN A 229 14.21 -0.28 9.91
C GLN A 229 13.57 1.00 10.46
N SER A 230 12.34 0.93 10.90
CA SER A 230 11.65 2.04 11.57
C SER A 230 11.09 1.59 12.91
N SER A 231 11.51 2.27 13.97
CA SER A 231 10.94 2.11 15.31
C SER A 231 9.73 3.02 15.59
N SER A 232 9.47 3.98 14.70
CA SER A 232 8.40 4.96 14.88
C SER A 232 7.08 4.46 14.31
N GLU A 233 6.09 4.21 15.18
CA GLU A 233 4.73 3.84 14.79
C GLU A 233 4.05 4.92 13.94
N ILE A 234 4.30 6.20 14.25
CA ILE A 234 3.75 7.33 13.47
C ILE A 234 4.21 7.27 12.02
N ARG A 235 5.52 7.00 11.78
CA ARG A 235 6.05 6.85 10.43
C ARG A 235 5.45 5.65 9.71
N LYS A 236 5.36 4.50 10.37
CA LYS A 236 4.74 3.30 9.82
C LYS A 236 3.28 3.57 9.40
N ARG A 237 2.53 4.26 10.26
CA ARG A 237 1.14 4.66 9.99
C ARG A 237 1.04 5.60 8.78
N GLN A 238 1.93 6.57 8.65
CA GLN A 238 2.00 7.46 7.50
C GLN A 238 2.35 6.73 6.20
N GLU A 239 3.27 5.77 6.24
CA GLU A 239 3.68 4.96 5.11
C GLU A 239 2.54 4.06 4.63
N VAL A 240 1.92 3.29 5.53
CA VAL A 240 0.79 2.41 5.21
C VAL A 240 -0.44 3.21 4.75
N GLY A 241 -0.72 4.34 5.39
CA GLY A 241 -1.86 5.21 5.06
C GLY A 241 -1.87 5.71 3.60
N ARG A 242 -0.72 5.67 2.92
CA ARG A 242 -0.65 6.07 1.50
C ARG A 242 -1.26 5.06 0.54
N GLY A 243 -1.30 3.80 0.92
CA GLY A 243 -1.96 2.74 0.13
C GLY A 243 -3.40 2.46 0.57
N MET A 244 -3.92 3.16 1.58
CA MET A 244 -5.27 2.93 2.10
C MET A 244 -6.31 3.81 1.41
N ARG A 245 -6.38 3.75 0.08
CA ARG A 245 -7.35 4.47 -0.75
C ARG A 245 -8.02 3.54 -1.72
N LEU A 246 -9.26 3.88 -2.11
CA LEU A 246 -9.92 3.22 -3.21
C LEU A 246 -9.20 3.59 -4.51
N CYS A 247 -8.86 2.57 -5.29
CA CYS A 247 -8.18 2.76 -6.57
C CYS A 247 -9.11 3.40 -7.61
N VAL A 248 -8.51 3.87 -8.70
CA VAL A 248 -9.22 4.40 -9.87
C VAL A 248 -8.83 3.61 -11.13
N ASN A 249 -9.75 3.54 -12.08
CA ASN A 249 -9.49 2.99 -13.41
C ASN A 249 -8.82 4.03 -14.34
N GLU A 250 -8.62 3.68 -15.59
CA GLU A 250 -8.02 4.55 -16.62
C GLU A 250 -8.87 5.78 -16.96
N ASP A 251 -10.17 5.74 -16.70
CA ASP A 251 -11.11 6.85 -16.92
C ASP A 251 -11.14 7.80 -15.70
N GLY A 252 -10.47 7.45 -14.60
CA GLY A 252 -10.46 8.20 -13.35
C GLY A 252 -11.62 7.87 -12.41
N ASP A 253 -12.44 6.87 -12.75
CA ASP A 253 -13.56 6.44 -11.92
C ASP A 253 -13.07 5.71 -10.68
N ARG A 254 -13.64 6.05 -9.55
CA ARG A 254 -13.30 5.41 -8.28
C ARG A 254 -13.92 4.01 -8.20
N MET A 255 -13.08 3.02 -7.91
CA MET A 255 -13.47 1.63 -7.79
C MET A 255 -14.04 1.35 -6.39
N ASP A 256 -15.20 1.90 -6.12
CA ASP A 256 -15.96 1.73 -4.88
C ASP A 256 -17.01 0.60 -5.01
N GLU A 257 -17.89 0.49 -4.01
CA GLU A 257 -18.94 -0.52 -3.98
C GLU A 257 -19.96 -0.35 -5.12
N ASN A 258 -20.22 0.90 -5.57
CA ASN A 258 -21.11 1.15 -6.71
C ASN A 258 -20.53 0.62 -8.02
N ALA A 259 -19.20 0.73 -8.20
CA ALA A 259 -18.52 0.26 -9.40
C ALA A 259 -18.22 -1.25 -9.37
N LEU A 260 -17.98 -1.83 -8.20
CA LEU A 260 -17.45 -3.19 -8.05
C LEU A 260 -18.39 -4.14 -7.30
N GLY A 261 -19.41 -3.63 -6.62
CA GLY A 261 -20.25 -4.44 -5.75
C GLY A 261 -19.45 -5.18 -4.68
N ALA A 262 -19.68 -6.46 -4.50
CA ALA A 262 -19.00 -7.31 -3.51
C ALA A 262 -17.47 -7.44 -3.75
N ASP A 263 -16.97 -7.17 -4.97
CA ASP A 263 -15.56 -7.28 -5.31
C ASP A 263 -14.71 -6.11 -4.78
N VAL A 264 -15.31 -5.07 -4.21
CA VAL A 264 -14.61 -3.89 -3.68
C VAL A 264 -13.50 -4.27 -2.71
N HIS A 265 -13.73 -5.24 -1.83
CA HIS A 265 -12.76 -5.69 -0.84
C HIS A 265 -11.68 -6.61 -1.43
N ASN A 266 -11.94 -7.27 -2.56
CA ASN A 266 -10.97 -8.11 -3.25
C ASN A 266 -10.03 -7.28 -4.13
N ILE A 267 -10.50 -6.15 -4.64
CA ILE A 267 -9.74 -5.27 -5.54
C ILE A 267 -8.93 -4.25 -4.75
N ASN A 268 -9.50 -3.61 -3.74
CA ASN A 268 -8.82 -2.60 -2.94
C ASN A 268 -8.00 -3.21 -1.79
N VAL A 269 -7.09 -4.13 -2.09
CA VAL A 269 -6.23 -4.80 -1.10
C VAL A 269 -4.84 -4.20 -1.13
N LEU A 270 -4.38 -3.68 0.01
CA LEU A 270 -3.00 -3.24 0.21
C LEU A 270 -2.14 -4.38 0.77
N THR A 271 -1.04 -4.70 0.10
CA THR A 271 -0.04 -5.65 0.56
C THR A 271 1.16 -4.90 1.13
N VAL A 272 1.57 -5.25 2.35
CA VAL A 272 2.76 -4.66 3.00
C VAL A 272 3.83 -5.72 3.15
N ILE A 273 4.99 -5.51 2.51
CA ILE A 273 6.19 -6.35 2.61
C ILE A 273 7.20 -5.64 3.51
N ALA A 274 7.44 -6.18 4.68
CA ALA A 274 8.26 -5.50 5.68
C ALA A 274 9.01 -6.49 6.58
N SER A 275 9.84 -5.98 7.48
CA SER A 275 10.49 -6.77 8.53
C SER A 275 9.49 -7.16 9.64
N GLU A 276 9.86 -8.13 10.49
CA GLU A 276 9.05 -8.63 11.61
C GLU A 276 8.45 -7.53 12.52
N SER A 277 9.12 -6.39 12.66
CA SER A 277 8.62 -5.27 13.46
C SER A 277 7.33 -4.66 12.93
N TYR A 278 7.00 -4.90 11.66
CA TYR A 278 5.76 -4.43 11.03
C TYR A 278 4.57 -5.37 11.27
N ASP A 279 4.78 -6.66 11.49
CA ASP A 279 3.67 -7.60 11.74
C ASP A 279 2.86 -7.18 12.98
N LYS A 280 3.53 -6.87 14.09
CA LYS A 280 2.86 -6.37 15.30
C LYS A 280 2.14 -5.05 15.08
N PHE A 281 2.77 -4.14 14.32
CA PHE A 281 2.17 -2.85 14.00
C PHE A 281 0.93 -3.03 13.11
N THR A 282 1.00 -3.87 12.08
CA THR A 282 -0.12 -4.10 11.16
C THR A 282 -1.32 -4.74 11.87
N LYS A 283 -1.07 -5.74 12.73
CA LYS A 283 -2.10 -6.36 13.56
C LYS A 283 -2.74 -5.35 14.54
N GLY A 284 -1.93 -4.49 15.16
CA GLY A 284 -2.41 -3.41 16.01
C GLY A 284 -3.29 -2.41 15.26
N LEU A 285 -2.84 -1.97 14.08
CA LEU A 285 -3.60 -1.05 13.22
C LEU A 285 -4.93 -1.67 12.75
N GLN A 286 -4.91 -2.94 12.34
CA GLN A 286 -6.13 -3.65 11.96
C GLN A 286 -7.12 -3.77 13.14
N ALA A 287 -6.63 -4.06 14.35
CA ALA A 287 -7.46 -4.11 15.54
C ALA A 287 -8.08 -2.74 15.87
N GLU A 288 -7.30 -1.66 15.80
CA GLU A 288 -7.81 -0.29 15.99
C GLU A 288 -8.88 0.09 14.96
N ILE A 289 -8.65 -0.24 13.68
CA ILE A 289 -9.63 0.02 12.62
C ILE A 289 -10.91 -0.80 12.87
N ALA A 290 -10.78 -2.08 13.22
CA ALA A 290 -11.93 -2.93 13.53
C ALA A 290 -12.71 -2.41 14.73
N GLU A 291 -12.02 -1.95 15.79
CA GLU A 291 -12.65 -1.32 16.96
C GLU A 291 -13.35 0.00 16.57
N ALA A 292 -12.68 0.86 15.80
CA ALA A 292 -13.26 2.13 15.34
C ALA A 292 -14.49 1.92 14.45
N VAL A 293 -14.49 0.88 13.61
CA VAL A 293 -15.66 0.50 12.79
C VAL A 293 -16.75 -0.12 13.64
N GLY A 294 -16.40 -1.01 14.60
CA GLY A 294 -17.35 -1.62 15.53
C GLY A 294 -18.00 -0.62 16.47
N ASN A 295 -17.31 0.46 16.82
CA ASN A 295 -17.82 1.54 17.67
C ASN A 295 -18.56 2.64 16.89
N ARG A 296 -18.65 2.56 15.57
CA ARG A 296 -19.50 3.50 14.82
C ARG A 296 -20.95 3.29 15.23
N PRO A 297 -21.69 4.35 15.56
CA PRO A 297 -23.11 4.21 15.85
C PRO A 297 -23.80 3.61 14.63
N CYS A 298 -24.30 2.39 14.78
CA CYS A 298 -25.12 1.74 13.77
C CYS A 298 -26.58 2.24 13.82
N GLN A 299 -26.90 3.06 14.82
CA GLN A 299 -28.22 3.63 15.05
C GLN A 299 -28.17 5.14 14.93
N VAL A 300 -29.17 5.69 14.28
CA VAL A 300 -29.33 7.11 14.06
C VAL A 300 -30.10 7.71 15.25
N THR A 301 -29.37 8.18 16.26
CA THR A 301 -29.93 8.74 17.49
C THR A 301 -29.67 10.25 17.58
N GLU A 302 -30.34 10.95 18.50
CA GLU A 302 -30.14 12.39 18.75
C GLU A 302 -28.66 12.71 19.02
N ILE A 303 -27.95 11.83 19.73
CA ILE A 303 -26.54 11.99 20.11
C ILE A 303 -25.61 12.08 18.88
N LEU A 304 -26.00 11.43 17.76
CA LEU A 304 -25.23 11.48 16.52
C LEU A 304 -25.14 12.89 15.94
N PHE A 305 -26.18 13.68 16.13
CA PHE A 305 -26.31 15.04 15.59
C PHE A 305 -25.90 16.12 16.60
N GLU A 306 -26.00 15.86 17.90
CA GLU A 306 -25.62 16.84 18.91
C GLU A 306 -24.17 17.29 18.77
N ASN A 307 -23.94 18.61 18.82
CA ASN A 307 -22.65 19.26 18.65
C ASN A 307 -22.04 19.14 17.24
N ALA A 308 -22.76 18.61 16.25
CA ALA A 308 -22.32 18.68 14.86
C ALA A 308 -22.35 20.14 14.38
N ARG A 309 -21.34 20.52 13.59
CA ARG A 309 -21.25 21.86 13.01
C ARG A 309 -21.81 21.84 11.60
N VAL A 310 -22.67 22.77 11.31
CA VAL A 310 -23.32 22.96 10.00
C VAL A 310 -23.15 24.41 9.55
N HIS A 311 -23.23 24.64 8.26
CA HIS A 311 -23.15 25.97 7.69
C HIS A 311 -24.51 26.37 7.12
N ASP A 312 -24.93 27.58 7.38
CA ASP A 312 -26.10 28.15 6.74
C ASP A 312 -25.84 28.52 5.27
N LYS A 313 -26.88 29.05 4.58
CA LYS A 313 -26.77 29.48 3.18
C LYS A 313 -25.82 30.66 2.98
N ASP A 314 -25.58 31.42 4.04
CA ASP A 314 -24.70 32.60 4.07
C ASP A 314 -23.26 32.19 4.49
N GLY A 315 -23.01 30.92 4.84
CA GLY A 315 -21.71 30.38 5.24
C GLY A 315 -21.38 30.60 6.73
N ASN A 316 -22.36 30.98 7.56
CA ASN A 316 -22.15 31.10 9.00
C ASN A 316 -22.16 29.69 9.63
N GLU A 317 -21.22 29.42 10.54
CA GLU A 317 -21.14 28.17 11.29
C GLU A 317 -22.15 28.17 12.45
N GLU A 318 -22.96 27.12 12.53
CA GLU A 318 -23.92 26.92 13.62
C GLU A 318 -23.73 25.48 14.19
N THR A 319 -23.96 25.32 15.47
CA THR A 319 -23.86 24.04 16.15
C THR A 319 -25.24 23.48 16.41
N ILE A 320 -25.47 22.23 16.04
CA ILE A 320 -26.74 21.53 16.29
C ILE A 320 -26.89 21.31 17.80
N ASP A 321 -27.88 21.95 18.38
CA ASP A 321 -28.26 21.70 19.78
C ASP A 321 -29.19 20.49 19.93
N ALA A 322 -29.47 20.08 21.16
CA ALA A 322 -30.34 18.94 21.46
C ALA A 322 -31.78 19.10 20.91
N SER A 323 -32.27 20.34 20.78
CA SER A 323 -33.59 20.61 20.21
C SER A 323 -33.62 20.43 18.71
N MET A 324 -32.56 20.85 18.03
CA MET A 324 -32.37 20.67 16.59
C MET A 324 -32.15 19.19 16.26
N ALA A 325 -31.32 18.50 17.03
CA ALA A 325 -31.06 17.06 16.87
C ALA A 325 -32.38 16.25 16.98
N ARG A 326 -33.21 16.55 17.95
CA ARG A 326 -34.52 15.91 18.13
C ARG A 326 -35.47 16.19 16.95
N LYS A 327 -35.51 17.38 16.41
CA LYS A 327 -36.29 17.71 15.21
C LYS A 327 -35.82 16.91 14.00
N LEU A 328 -34.49 16.78 13.81
CA LEU A 328 -33.92 15.97 12.73
C LEU A 328 -34.38 14.52 12.82
N ILE A 329 -34.25 13.89 13.98
CA ILE A 329 -34.71 12.51 14.19
C ILE A 329 -36.21 12.37 13.90
N HIS A 330 -37.04 13.27 14.43
CA HIS A 330 -38.48 13.25 14.17
C HIS A 330 -38.80 13.34 12.68
N TYR A 331 -38.05 14.16 11.94
CA TYR A 331 -38.24 14.31 10.51
C TYR A 331 -37.79 13.08 9.75
N MET A 332 -36.66 12.48 10.12
CA MET A 332 -36.15 11.24 9.51
C MET A 332 -37.12 10.06 9.72
N ILE A 333 -37.74 9.97 10.89
CA ILE A 333 -38.79 8.96 11.15
C ILE A 333 -40.02 9.26 10.27
N LYS A 334 -40.46 10.51 10.17
CA LYS A 334 -41.63 10.90 9.36
C LYS A 334 -41.43 10.61 7.87
N MET A 335 -40.20 10.69 7.38
CA MET A 335 -39.85 10.40 5.99
C MET A 335 -39.56 8.94 5.70
N ASP A 336 -39.70 8.05 6.70
CA ASP A 336 -39.26 6.65 6.64
C ASP A 336 -37.79 6.47 6.33
N TYR A 337 -36.92 7.38 6.78
CA TYR A 337 -35.47 7.27 6.65
C TYR A 337 -34.83 6.47 7.75
N ILE A 338 -35.53 6.25 8.88
CA ILE A 338 -35.10 5.44 10.01
C ILE A 338 -36.17 4.40 10.31
N ASP A 339 -35.75 3.15 10.49
CA ASP A 339 -36.63 2.03 10.86
C ASP A 339 -36.86 1.95 12.39
N GLU A 340 -37.60 0.94 12.82
CA GLU A 340 -37.92 0.69 14.25
C GLU A 340 -36.67 0.32 15.12
N ASN A 341 -35.52 0.02 14.48
CA ASN A 341 -34.24 -0.26 15.15
C ASN A 341 -33.27 0.93 15.07
N ASP A 342 -33.78 2.10 14.70
CA ASP A 342 -32.98 3.32 14.46
C ASP A 342 -31.92 3.18 13.34
N ALA A 343 -32.08 2.22 12.41
CA ALA A 343 -31.21 2.04 11.26
C ALA A 343 -31.72 2.81 10.04
N LEU A 344 -30.79 3.26 9.17
CA LEU A 344 -31.16 3.93 7.92
C LEU A 344 -31.83 2.93 6.96
N THR A 345 -32.93 3.35 6.34
CA THR A 345 -33.72 2.54 5.40
C THR A 345 -33.19 2.64 3.98
N ASP A 346 -33.58 1.70 3.11
CA ASP A 346 -33.27 1.73 1.68
C ASP A 346 -33.78 3.03 1.02
N LYS A 347 -34.93 3.53 1.47
CA LYS A 347 -35.48 4.81 1.00
C LYS A 347 -34.54 5.99 1.23
N PHE A 348 -33.85 6.05 2.38
CA PHE A 348 -32.86 7.08 2.61
C PHE A 348 -31.72 7.02 1.59
N TYR A 349 -31.24 5.82 1.28
CA TYR A 349 -30.15 5.62 0.32
C TYR A 349 -30.59 5.95 -1.12
N GLU A 350 -31.83 5.61 -1.50
CA GLU A 350 -32.41 5.95 -2.80
C GLU A 350 -32.56 7.46 -2.96
N ASP A 351 -33.18 8.15 -1.99
CA ASP A 351 -33.36 9.60 -2.02
C ASP A 351 -32.00 10.32 -1.98
N LYS A 352 -31.01 9.78 -1.26
CA LYS A 352 -29.64 10.29 -1.23
C LYS A 352 -28.96 10.19 -2.59
N ALA A 353 -29.10 9.05 -3.27
CA ALA A 353 -28.51 8.83 -4.59
C ALA A 353 -29.14 9.77 -5.64
N ASN A 354 -30.42 10.10 -5.50
CA ASN A 354 -31.17 11.03 -6.36
C ASN A 354 -30.97 12.50 -6.00
N GLY A 355 -30.30 12.80 -4.87
CA GLY A 355 -30.18 14.19 -4.38
C GLY A 355 -31.47 14.78 -3.82
N GLU A 356 -32.43 13.94 -3.43
CA GLU A 356 -33.79 14.29 -2.97
C GLU A 356 -33.92 14.26 -1.43
N VAL A 357 -32.84 13.97 -0.70
CA VAL A 357 -32.88 13.99 0.77
C VAL A 357 -33.23 15.38 1.27
N SER A 358 -34.29 15.49 2.06
CA SER A 358 -34.74 16.70 2.71
C SER A 358 -34.95 16.45 4.19
N PHE A 359 -34.55 17.39 5.04
CA PHE A 359 -34.76 17.39 6.50
C PHE A 359 -35.82 18.39 6.94
N GLY A 360 -36.62 18.89 6.00
CA GLY A 360 -37.65 19.89 6.22
C GLY A 360 -37.17 21.32 6.10
N THR A 361 -38.10 22.24 5.82
CA THR A 361 -37.79 23.63 5.45
C THR A 361 -36.94 24.42 6.46
N GLU A 362 -37.00 24.02 7.74
CA GLU A 362 -36.17 24.66 8.78
C GLU A 362 -34.70 24.16 8.74
N MET A 363 -34.48 22.92 8.33
CA MET A 363 -33.14 22.31 8.33
C MET A 363 -32.47 22.31 6.95
N ASP A 364 -33.27 22.37 5.86
CA ASP A 364 -32.74 22.38 4.48
C ASP A 364 -31.93 23.66 4.15
N GLN A 365 -31.91 24.62 5.05
CA GLN A 365 -31.04 25.80 4.93
C GLN A 365 -29.59 25.51 5.29
N TYR A 366 -29.31 24.46 6.06
CA TYR A 366 -27.97 24.07 6.45
C TYR A 366 -27.38 23.08 5.44
N LYS A 367 -26.09 23.22 5.18
CA LYS A 367 -25.32 22.27 4.38
C LYS A 367 -24.34 21.56 5.30
N PRO A 368 -24.07 20.25 5.06
CA PRO A 368 -23.05 19.52 5.81
C PRO A 368 -21.64 20.03 5.52
#